data_187a46d1e79076156e6d002150651444
#
_entry.id   187a46d1e79076156e6d002150651444
#
_cell.length_a   1.000
_cell.length_b   1.000
_cell.length_c   1.000
_cell.angle_alpha   90.00
_cell.angle_beta   90.00
_cell.angle_gamma   90.00
#
_symmetry.space_group_name_H-M   'P 1'
#
loop_
_entity.id
_entity.type
_entity.pdbx_description
1 polymer ?
#
loop_
_entity_poly.entity_id
_entity_poly.type
_entity_poly.pdbx_seq_one_letter_code
_entity_poly.pdbx_strand_id
1 'polypeptide(L)'
;MITRVAHWLRIPCLTALAFLLTTPVQATGTLYNGPTPQLPCDSQSLPETGVQGRVPKAEVDNSRAAKGYTCNTALVGRQGNSGGFRVARYIDSAGHECAFYDSTLLFPTGLRNGATAEIGVYVLDMTDHSHPVFTTNLTTPAMVSPHESLRLNQKRGLLAADMGYPTFNPGFVDVYDVSKDCRHPVLDSSTPLGILGHESAFSPDGTIFYVSSTGGHTLAAVDLTNPMVPSLLWFTTSYSPHGMSVSDNGKRLYIADTGLPGLITLDVSGVNLHHVNPTVPVVSKLTWPEVSIPQNAIPFSEKGHPYLAEVDEYTKGTGTSGGYDPNASVGAARIIDIGNDVHPFVVSNMRLAVNQTAARAGDQQNDYGATSPVQGYAGHYCNVPMEVDPKYVACSFIMSGLRVYNIDDLTHPYEMAYFNAPSTAAAPAYVGINGGNFAMSAPTFDTSRNEIWYSDGFWGFYVVKLTAGAFSHAAPHPANTGTVAGDLPSTTGGPPVAPALPVGAAALFAGSSLILVRGWRRRRLRGSTGFFGRV
;
A
#
# COMPACT_ATOMS: atom_id res chain seq x y z
N MET A 1 10.21 -70.03 -65.29
CA MET A 1 9.13 -69.01 -65.19
C MET A 1 9.46 -68.03 -64.07
N ILE A 2 9.94 -66.85 -64.44
CA ILE A 2 10.44 -65.87 -63.52
C ILE A 2 9.46 -64.72 -63.45
N THR A 3 8.79 -64.51 -62.31
CA THR A 3 7.86 -63.39 -62.10
C THR A 3 8.59 -62.30 -61.38
N ARG A 4 8.70 -61.13 -62.03
CA ARG A 4 9.28 -59.94 -61.46
C ARG A 4 8.22 -59.23 -60.60
N VAL A 5 8.57 -58.91 -59.30
CA VAL A 5 7.77 -58.04 -58.45
C VAL A 5 8.40 -56.64 -58.47
N ALA A 6 7.58 -55.63 -58.88
CA ALA A 6 7.96 -54.24 -58.94
C ALA A 6 7.72 -53.62 -57.56
N HIS A 7 8.75 -53.02 -56.94
CA HIS A 7 8.66 -52.22 -55.69
C HIS A 7 8.38 -50.76 -56.05
N TRP A 8 7.23 -50.24 -55.59
CA TRP A 8 6.93 -48.83 -55.60
C TRP A 8 7.49 -48.19 -54.36
N LEU A 9 8.51 -47.32 -54.50
CA LEU A 9 8.96 -46.42 -53.45
C LEU A 9 7.90 -45.28 -53.27
N ARG A 10 7.26 -45.23 -52.13
CA ARG A 10 6.50 -44.06 -51.68
C ARG A 10 7.44 -43.11 -50.93
N ILE A 11 7.66 -41.91 -51.46
CA ILE A 11 8.34 -40.81 -50.84
C ILE A 11 7.32 -40.10 -49.93
N PRO A 12 7.53 -39.96 -48.61
CA PRO A 12 6.68 -39.12 -47.77
C PRO A 12 7.03 -37.65 -48.00
N CYS A 13 6.03 -36.86 -48.40
CA CYS A 13 6.11 -35.41 -48.49
C CYS A 13 6.10 -34.84 -47.06
N LEU A 14 7.28 -34.41 -46.55
CA LEU A 14 7.38 -33.66 -45.29
C LEU A 14 6.92 -32.22 -45.58
N THR A 15 5.70 -31.90 -45.19
CA THR A 15 5.25 -30.49 -45.01
C THR A 15 5.88 -29.93 -43.76
N ALA A 16 6.93 -29.12 -43.92
CA ALA A 16 7.51 -28.32 -42.85
C ALA A 16 6.51 -27.21 -42.47
N LEU A 17 5.84 -27.38 -41.32
CA LEU A 17 5.05 -26.32 -40.70
C LEU A 17 6.03 -25.34 -40.06
N ALA A 18 6.30 -24.21 -40.68
CA ALA A 18 7.05 -23.12 -40.12
C ALA A 18 6.22 -22.46 -39.00
N PHE A 19 6.47 -22.80 -37.75
CA PHE A 19 6.02 -21.98 -36.61
C PHE A 19 6.79 -20.66 -36.64
N LEU A 20 6.12 -19.62 -37.09
CA LEU A 20 6.56 -18.25 -36.85
C LEU A 20 6.48 -18.01 -35.32
N LEU A 21 7.57 -18.22 -34.62
CA LEU A 21 7.77 -17.74 -33.28
C LEU A 21 7.81 -16.20 -33.36
N THR A 22 6.67 -15.55 -33.14
CA THR A 22 6.66 -14.13 -32.83
C THR A 22 7.32 -13.96 -31.47
N THR A 23 8.59 -13.63 -31.47
CA THR A 23 9.25 -13.14 -30.24
C THR A 23 8.49 -11.88 -29.81
N PRO A 24 8.06 -11.78 -28.53
CA PRO A 24 7.51 -10.52 -28.06
C PRO A 24 8.58 -9.44 -28.21
N VAL A 25 8.24 -8.37 -28.90
CA VAL A 25 9.09 -7.17 -28.97
C VAL A 25 9.10 -6.60 -27.54
N GLN A 26 10.14 -6.91 -26.78
CA GLN A 26 10.43 -6.16 -25.57
C GLN A 26 10.70 -4.72 -25.99
N ALA A 27 9.90 -3.79 -25.50
CA ALA A 27 10.15 -2.38 -25.68
C ALA A 27 11.52 -2.04 -25.06
N THR A 28 12.53 -1.85 -25.90
CA THR A 28 13.90 -1.47 -25.48
C THR A 28 14.00 0.02 -25.16
N GLY A 29 12.93 0.66 -24.73
CA GLY A 29 12.93 2.04 -24.20
C GLY A 29 13.44 2.07 -22.77
N THR A 30 14.34 3.01 -22.46
CA THR A 30 14.71 3.28 -21.06
C THR A 30 13.45 3.75 -20.32
N LEU A 31 13.06 3.03 -19.26
CA LEU A 31 11.91 3.39 -18.44
C LEU A 31 12.07 4.81 -17.90
N TYR A 32 11.09 5.67 -18.15
CA TYR A 32 11.12 7.03 -17.62
C TYR A 32 11.01 7.00 -16.09
N ASN A 33 11.94 7.66 -15.42
CA ASN A 33 12.06 7.68 -13.96
C ASN A 33 12.07 9.11 -13.38
N GLY A 34 11.75 10.08 -14.20
CA GLY A 34 11.58 11.48 -13.81
C GLY A 34 10.23 11.76 -13.14
N PRO A 35 9.96 13.04 -12.83
CA PRO A 35 8.67 13.44 -12.25
C PRO A 35 7.51 13.16 -13.20
N THR A 36 6.44 12.60 -12.68
CA THR A 36 5.20 12.40 -13.45
C THR A 36 4.63 13.77 -13.86
N PRO A 37 4.34 14.00 -15.16
CA PRO A 37 3.73 15.25 -15.61
C PRO A 37 2.44 15.56 -14.85
N GLN A 38 2.14 16.84 -14.63
CA GLN A 38 0.99 17.30 -13.86
C GLN A 38 0.06 18.14 -14.71
N LEU A 39 -1.27 17.96 -14.56
CA LEU A 39 -2.27 18.84 -15.13
C LEU A 39 -2.27 20.22 -14.45
N PRO A 40 -2.66 21.27 -15.16
CA PRO A 40 -2.97 22.54 -14.54
C PRO A 40 -4.10 22.40 -13.51
N CYS A 41 -3.97 23.13 -12.41
CA CYS A 41 -5.00 23.20 -11.40
C CYS A 41 -6.14 24.16 -11.82
N ASP A 42 -7.35 23.84 -11.46
CA ASP A 42 -8.50 24.72 -11.67
C ASP A 42 -8.44 25.98 -10.78
N SER A 43 -9.32 26.96 -11.06
CA SER A 43 -9.33 28.25 -10.36
C SER A 43 -9.79 28.19 -8.90
N GLN A 44 -10.33 27.04 -8.45
CA GLN A 44 -10.76 26.83 -7.06
C GLN A 44 -9.68 26.13 -6.24
N SER A 45 -8.64 25.66 -6.90
CA SER A 45 -7.52 24.96 -6.27
C SER A 45 -6.64 25.90 -5.43
N LEU A 46 -5.95 25.32 -4.48
CA LEU A 46 -4.89 25.94 -3.67
C LEU A 46 -3.56 25.24 -3.97
N PRO A 47 -2.93 25.51 -5.14
CA PRO A 47 -1.80 24.70 -5.59
C PRO A 47 -0.57 24.85 -4.72
N GLU A 48 0.31 23.84 -4.82
CA GLU A 48 1.69 23.89 -4.35
C GLU A 48 2.41 25.07 -4.99
N THR A 49 3.30 25.72 -4.25
CA THR A 49 3.94 26.97 -4.68
C THR A 49 5.29 26.75 -5.36
N GLY A 50 5.76 25.51 -5.44
CA GLY A 50 7.09 25.19 -5.95
C GLY A 50 7.20 23.78 -6.53
N VAL A 51 8.11 23.00 -5.99
CA VAL A 51 8.35 21.63 -6.44
C VAL A 51 7.14 20.73 -6.16
N GLN A 52 6.66 20.02 -7.17
CA GLN A 52 5.56 19.05 -7.06
C GLN A 52 5.77 18.11 -5.87
N GLY A 53 4.79 18.05 -4.99
CA GLY A 53 4.78 17.19 -3.79
C GLY A 53 5.45 17.80 -2.56
N ARG A 54 6.10 18.96 -2.67
CA ARG A 54 6.84 19.56 -1.56
C ARG A 54 5.95 20.42 -0.66
N VAL A 55 6.14 20.29 0.66
CA VAL A 55 5.63 21.21 1.69
C VAL A 55 6.82 21.97 2.29
N PRO A 56 7.13 23.17 1.79
CA PRO A 56 8.31 23.92 2.24
C PRO A 56 8.23 24.29 3.72
N LYS A 57 9.34 24.12 4.45
CA LYS A 57 9.43 24.53 5.87
C LYS A 57 8.96 25.96 6.09
N ALA A 58 9.36 26.89 5.21
CA ALA A 58 8.97 28.30 5.29
C ALA A 58 7.44 28.49 5.24
N GLU A 59 6.70 27.65 4.51
CA GLU A 59 5.24 27.73 4.42
C GLU A 59 4.55 27.11 5.64
N VAL A 60 5.17 26.16 6.28
CA VAL A 60 4.72 25.66 7.59
C VAL A 60 4.93 26.73 8.66
N ASP A 61 6.11 27.35 8.69
CA ASP A 61 6.48 28.37 9.68
C ASP A 61 5.63 29.64 9.57
N ASN A 62 5.23 30.03 8.36
CA ASN A 62 4.38 31.22 8.11
C ASN A 62 2.89 30.90 8.04
N SER A 63 2.50 29.66 8.34
CA SER A 63 1.11 29.17 8.35
C SER A 63 0.43 29.10 6.98
N ARG A 64 1.14 29.23 5.83
CA ARG A 64 0.56 29.00 4.50
C ARG A 64 0.12 27.52 4.37
N ALA A 65 0.98 26.59 4.79
CA ALA A 65 0.71 25.17 4.73
C ALA A 65 -0.46 24.72 5.63
N ALA A 66 -0.84 25.53 6.62
CA ALA A 66 -2.01 25.26 7.46
C ALA A 66 -3.35 25.32 6.70
N LYS A 67 -3.36 25.81 5.46
CA LYS A 67 -4.52 25.78 4.57
C LYS A 67 -4.60 24.50 3.73
N GLY A 68 -3.55 23.67 3.77
CA GLY A 68 -3.37 22.55 2.85
C GLY A 68 -3.04 22.99 1.42
N TYR A 69 -2.97 22.03 0.53
CA TYR A 69 -2.74 22.24 -0.90
C TYR A 69 -3.70 21.34 -1.69
N THR A 70 -4.30 21.92 -2.72
CA THR A 70 -5.24 21.19 -3.57
C THR A 70 -4.99 21.49 -5.04
N CYS A 71 -5.22 20.51 -5.90
CA CYS A 71 -5.28 20.68 -7.33
C CYS A 71 -6.39 19.78 -7.86
N ASN A 72 -7.38 20.37 -8.51
CA ASN A 72 -8.51 19.64 -9.10
C ASN A 72 -9.25 18.76 -8.10
N THR A 73 -9.22 19.13 -6.81
CA THR A 73 -9.90 18.44 -5.71
C THR A 73 -10.62 19.44 -4.80
N ALA A 74 -11.69 18.96 -4.16
CA ALA A 74 -12.42 19.69 -3.15
C ALA A 74 -12.66 18.81 -1.92
N LEU A 75 -12.52 19.37 -0.73
CA LEU A 75 -12.91 18.71 0.52
C LEU A 75 -14.44 18.62 0.58
N VAL A 76 -14.98 17.41 0.80
CA VAL A 76 -16.42 17.18 1.03
C VAL A 76 -16.69 17.09 2.52
N GLY A 77 -15.96 16.23 3.24
CA GLY A 77 -16.16 15.99 4.66
C GLY A 77 -14.92 15.42 5.33
N ARG A 78 -14.92 15.46 6.65
CA ARG A 78 -13.87 14.87 7.48
C ARG A 78 -14.41 14.39 8.82
N GLN A 79 -13.69 13.45 9.46
CA GLN A 79 -14.02 12.97 10.80
C GLN A 79 -12.76 12.53 11.55
N GLY A 80 -12.71 12.77 12.86
CA GLY A 80 -11.60 12.33 13.73
C GLY A 80 -10.37 13.22 13.71
N ASN A 81 -9.35 12.80 14.43
CA ASN A 81 -8.10 13.53 14.63
C ASN A 81 -6.87 12.62 14.50
N SER A 82 -7.07 11.37 14.09
CA SER A 82 -5.99 10.43 13.80
C SER A 82 -6.47 9.40 12.79
N GLY A 83 -5.55 8.86 12.02
CA GLY A 83 -5.82 7.84 11.02
C GLY A 83 -4.64 6.91 10.86
N GLY A 84 -4.88 5.75 10.31
CA GLY A 84 -3.89 4.72 10.05
C GLY A 84 -3.78 4.39 8.57
N PHE A 85 -3.65 3.09 8.28
CA PHE A 85 -3.16 2.61 6.99
C PHE A 85 -4.26 2.17 6.02
N ARG A 86 -5.51 2.00 6.49
CA ARG A 86 -6.60 1.49 5.65
C ARG A 86 -7.89 2.26 5.83
N VAL A 87 -8.58 2.43 4.72
CA VAL A 87 -9.98 2.88 4.67
C VAL A 87 -10.76 1.90 3.81
N ALA A 88 -11.91 1.42 4.31
CA ALA A 88 -12.81 0.56 3.56
C ALA A 88 -14.20 1.19 3.49
N ARG A 89 -14.90 1.02 2.37
CA ARG A 89 -16.26 1.48 2.10
C ARG A 89 -17.17 0.28 1.90
N TYR A 90 -18.34 0.29 2.50
CA TYR A 90 -19.32 -0.77 2.36
C TYR A 90 -20.75 -0.21 2.32
N ILE A 91 -21.58 -0.84 1.50
CA ILE A 91 -23.03 -0.65 1.52
C ILE A 91 -23.65 -1.98 1.91
N ASP A 92 -24.36 -2.01 3.04
CA ASP A 92 -24.97 -3.22 3.56
C ASP A 92 -26.26 -3.61 2.85
N SER A 93 -26.82 -4.75 3.22
CA SER A 93 -28.05 -5.27 2.60
C SER A 93 -29.30 -4.42 2.90
N ALA A 94 -29.25 -3.54 3.89
CA ALA A 94 -30.33 -2.58 4.21
C ALA A 94 -30.15 -1.23 3.48
N GLY A 95 -29.00 -1.04 2.79
CA GLY A 95 -28.67 0.19 2.05
C GLY A 95 -27.97 1.24 2.90
N HIS A 96 -27.51 0.91 4.12
CA HIS A 96 -26.67 1.84 4.87
C HIS A 96 -25.27 1.85 4.26
N GLU A 97 -24.70 3.05 4.15
CA GLU A 97 -23.34 3.25 3.67
C GLU A 97 -22.40 3.55 4.83
N CYS A 98 -21.30 2.81 4.92
CA CYS A 98 -20.35 2.91 6.02
C CYS A 98 -18.92 3.10 5.50
N ALA A 99 -18.12 3.81 6.31
CA ALA A 99 -16.67 3.77 6.22
C ALA A 99 -16.09 3.09 7.47
N PHE A 100 -15.07 2.29 7.24
CA PHE A 100 -14.23 1.70 8.29
C PHE A 100 -12.82 2.25 8.10
N TYR A 101 -12.24 2.84 9.13
CA TYR A 101 -10.87 3.28 9.03
C TYR A 101 -10.09 3.01 10.31
N ASP A 102 -8.85 2.59 10.15
CA ASP A 102 -7.91 2.47 11.25
C ASP A 102 -7.61 3.86 11.81
N SER A 103 -7.90 4.06 13.10
CA SER A 103 -7.60 5.31 13.81
C SER A 103 -6.20 5.32 14.42
N THR A 104 -5.46 4.21 14.30
CA THR A 104 -4.14 4.04 14.91
C THR A 104 -3.06 4.11 13.84
N LEU A 105 -2.13 5.03 13.93
CA LEU A 105 -1.00 5.05 13.01
C LEU A 105 -0.05 3.87 13.31
N LEU A 106 0.72 3.94 14.37
CA LEU A 106 1.54 2.81 14.86
C LEU A 106 1.17 2.42 16.28
N PHE A 107 0.62 3.35 17.03
CA PHE A 107 0.12 3.13 18.37
C PHE A 107 -1.25 3.80 18.51
N PRO A 108 -2.15 3.26 19.32
CA PRO A 108 -3.39 3.93 19.65
C PRO A 108 -3.13 5.38 20.06
N THR A 109 -3.74 6.33 19.39
CA THR A 109 -3.51 7.77 19.59
C THR A 109 -3.82 8.18 21.04
N GLY A 110 -4.85 7.58 21.61
CA GLY A 110 -5.20 7.79 23.00
C GLY A 110 -4.07 7.42 23.98
N LEU A 111 -3.35 6.33 23.72
CA LEU A 111 -2.18 5.94 24.52
C LEU A 111 -1.01 6.89 24.33
N ARG A 112 -0.80 7.38 23.12
CA ARG A 112 0.27 8.34 22.79
C ARG A 112 0.07 9.67 23.52
N ASN A 113 -1.16 10.16 23.56
CA ASN A 113 -1.51 11.47 24.11
C ASN A 113 -1.98 11.41 25.58
N GLY A 114 -1.97 10.22 26.21
CA GLY A 114 -2.50 10.02 27.55
C GLY A 114 -4.03 10.10 27.64
N ALA A 115 -4.74 10.12 26.51
CA ALA A 115 -6.19 10.03 26.41
C ALA A 115 -6.63 8.59 26.12
N THR A 116 -7.89 8.26 26.37
CA THR A 116 -8.47 6.93 26.13
C THR A 116 -9.37 6.89 24.88
N ALA A 117 -9.57 8.03 24.23
CA ALA A 117 -10.31 8.16 22.98
C ALA A 117 -9.43 7.84 21.75
N GLU A 118 -10.02 7.48 20.65
CA GLU A 118 -9.35 7.25 19.37
C GLU A 118 -8.42 6.03 19.36
N ILE A 119 -8.98 4.87 19.69
CA ILE A 119 -8.32 3.57 19.53
C ILE A 119 -9.19 2.64 18.69
N GLY A 120 -8.54 1.79 17.90
CA GLY A 120 -9.19 0.75 17.13
C GLY A 120 -9.66 1.22 15.75
N VAL A 121 -10.49 0.40 15.13
CA VAL A 121 -11.11 0.69 13.84
C VAL A 121 -12.40 1.47 14.08
N TYR A 122 -12.46 2.68 13.53
CA TYR A 122 -13.65 3.52 13.59
C TYR A 122 -14.65 3.14 12.51
N VAL A 123 -15.93 3.12 12.91
CA VAL A 123 -17.07 2.90 12.02
C VAL A 123 -17.83 4.21 11.87
N LEU A 124 -18.02 4.63 10.63
CA LEU A 124 -18.75 5.86 10.29
C LEU A 124 -20.01 5.53 9.51
N ASP A 125 -21.13 6.14 9.89
CA ASP A 125 -22.32 6.26 9.04
C ASP A 125 -22.06 7.36 8.01
N MET A 126 -22.12 7.00 6.74
CA MET A 126 -21.82 7.84 5.59
C MET A 126 -23.08 8.34 4.87
N THR A 127 -24.25 8.32 5.52
CA THR A 127 -25.51 8.83 4.94
C THR A 127 -25.37 10.28 4.43
N ASP A 128 -24.60 11.11 5.13
CA ASP A 128 -24.16 12.43 4.66
C ASP A 128 -22.62 12.46 4.59
N HIS A 129 -22.07 12.38 3.39
CA HIS A 129 -20.62 12.37 3.16
C HIS A 129 -19.93 13.68 3.60
N SER A 130 -20.68 14.79 3.71
CA SER A 130 -20.15 16.06 4.21
C SER A 130 -20.05 16.10 5.73
N HIS A 131 -20.78 15.21 6.41
CA HIS A 131 -20.82 15.09 7.87
C HIS A 131 -20.78 13.61 8.29
N PRO A 132 -19.64 12.90 8.10
CA PRO A 132 -19.52 11.51 8.53
C PRO A 132 -19.77 11.39 10.04
N VAL A 133 -20.66 10.46 10.44
CA VAL A 133 -21.06 10.28 11.84
C VAL A 133 -20.37 9.05 12.43
N PHE A 134 -19.58 9.26 13.47
CA PHE A 134 -19.02 8.15 14.25
C PHE A 134 -20.14 7.35 14.94
N THR A 135 -20.18 6.05 14.75
CA THR A 135 -21.17 5.14 15.36
C THR A 135 -20.57 4.29 16.45
N THR A 136 -19.42 3.68 16.19
CA THR A 136 -18.71 2.84 17.16
C THR A 136 -17.23 2.69 16.76
N ASN A 137 -16.43 2.11 17.65
CA ASN A 137 -15.08 1.65 17.35
C ASN A 137 -14.90 0.17 17.70
N LEU A 138 -14.18 -0.55 16.88
CA LEU A 138 -13.84 -1.95 17.09
C LEU A 138 -12.50 -2.01 17.82
N THR A 139 -12.48 -2.70 18.98
CA THR A 139 -11.33 -2.72 19.89
C THR A 139 -10.92 -4.13 20.32
N THR A 140 -11.31 -5.14 19.53
CA THR A 140 -10.77 -6.49 19.71
C THR A 140 -9.28 -6.54 19.38
N PRO A 141 -8.53 -7.57 19.78
CA PRO A 141 -7.08 -7.60 19.71
C PRO A 141 -6.48 -7.16 18.37
N ALA A 142 -6.99 -7.64 17.24
CA ALA A 142 -6.51 -7.22 15.92
C ALA A 142 -7.00 -5.81 15.55
N MET A 143 -8.23 -5.45 15.90
CA MET A 143 -8.83 -4.15 15.55
C MET A 143 -8.24 -2.97 16.35
N VAL A 144 -7.64 -3.19 17.53
CA VAL A 144 -6.95 -2.11 18.26
C VAL A 144 -5.76 -1.56 17.48
N SER A 145 -5.06 -2.41 16.74
CA SER A 145 -3.90 -2.03 15.92
C SER A 145 -3.82 -2.96 14.71
N PRO A 146 -4.71 -2.80 13.74
CA PRO A 146 -4.70 -3.64 12.54
C PRO A 146 -3.52 -3.32 11.64
N HIS A 147 -2.92 -2.15 11.82
CA HIS A 147 -1.86 -1.65 10.95
C HIS A 147 -2.32 -1.69 9.49
N GLU A 148 -1.68 -2.44 8.64
CA GLU A 148 -1.99 -2.52 7.21
C GLU A 148 -2.99 -3.63 6.87
N SER A 149 -3.39 -4.43 7.86
CA SER A 149 -4.13 -5.67 7.64
C SER A 149 -5.64 -5.52 7.54
N LEU A 150 -6.21 -4.34 7.81
CA LEU A 150 -7.68 -4.17 7.74
C LEU A 150 -8.20 -4.39 6.32
N ARG A 151 -9.05 -5.39 6.12
CA ARG A 151 -9.64 -5.75 4.82
C ARG A 151 -11.12 -5.99 4.91
N LEU A 152 -11.81 -5.66 3.83
CA LEU A 152 -13.24 -5.90 3.65
C LEU A 152 -13.46 -6.81 2.44
N ASN A 153 -14.17 -7.92 2.64
CA ASN A 153 -14.72 -8.68 1.53
C ASN A 153 -16.14 -8.20 1.24
N GLN A 154 -16.30 -7.47 0.14
CA GLN A 154 -17.57 -6.86 -0.28
C GLN A 154 -18.69 -7.90 -0.48
N LYS A 155 -18.34 -9.05 -1.03
CA LYS A 155 -19.31 -10.09 -1.40
C LYS A 155 -19.96 -10.76 -0.20
N ARG A 156 -19.19 -10.98 0.87
CA ARG A 156 -19.68 -11.63 2.09
C ARG A 156 -20.03 -10.65 3.21
N GLY A 157 -19.67 -9.38 3.07
CA GLY A 157 -19.80 -8.40 4.14
C GLY A 157 -18.97 -8.77 5.37
N LEU A 158 -17.74 -9.27 5.15
CA LEU A 158 -16.80 -9.60 6.22
C LEU A 158 -15.70 -8.53 6.29
N LEU A 159 -15.58 -7.91 7.47
CA LEU A 159 -14.46 -7.04 7.81
C LEU A 159 -13.49 -7.83 8.69
N ALA A 160 -12.24 -7.95 8.26
CA ALA A 160 -11.23 -8.70 9.00
C ALA A 160 -9.92 -7.93 9.13
N ALA A 161 -9.17 -8.25 10.18
CA ALA A 161 -7.81 -7.77 10.40
C ALA A 161 -6.99 -8.82 11.13
N ASP A 162 -5.66 -8.72 11.02
CA ASP A 162 -4.75 -9.37 11.96
C ASP A 162 -4.08 -8.31 12.87
N MET A 163 -3.44 -8.74 13.92
CA MET A 163 -2.72 -7.84 14.82
C MET A 163 -1.39 -7.46 14.16
N GLY A 164 -1.38 -6.30 13.49
CA GLY A 164 -0.28 -5.87 12.65
C GLY A 164 0.86 -5.18 13.39
N TYR A 165 0.60 -4.56 14.54
CA TYR A 165 1.65 -3.86 15.27
C TYR A 165 1.31 -3.64 16.76
N PRO A 166 2.29 -3.68 17.66
CA PRO A 166 3.57 -4.35 17.47
C PRO A 166 3.33 -5.83 17.22
N THR A 167 4.22 -6.48 16.51
CA THR A 167 4.09 -7.90 16.19
C THR A 167 4.06 -8.74 17.47
N PHE A 168 2.87 -9.05 17.96
CA PHE A 168 2.67 -9.90 19.12
C PHE A 168 2.55 -11.36 18.71
N ASN A 169 3.12 -12.25 19.49
CA ASN A 169 2.97 -13.68 19.34
C ASN A 169 2.19 -14.26 20.53
N PRO A 170 1.05 -14.92 20.31
CA PRO A 170 0.39 -15.14 19.03
C PRO A 170 -0.35 -13.87 18.55
N GLY A 171 -0.27 -13.57 17.25
CA GLY A 171 -1.13 -12.57 16.63
C GLY A 171 -2.58 -13.06 16.57
N PHE A 172 -3.54 -12.14 16.57
CA PHE A 172 -4.96 -12.44 16.47
C PHE A 172 -5.47 -12.11 15.07
N VAL A 173 -6.42 -12.92 14.59
CA VAL A 173 -7.29 -12.59 13.46
C VAL A 173 -8.68 -12.33 14.02
N ASP A 174 -9.20 -11.13 13.78
CA ASP A 174 -10.56 -10.73 14.12
C ASP A 174 -11.40 -10.65 12.85
N VAL A 175 -12.62 -11.19 12.92
CA VAL A 175 -13.58 -11.18 11.82
C VAL A 175 -14.91 -10.64 12.31
N TYR A 176 -15.47 -9.68 11.59
CA TYR A 176 -16.76 -9.05 11.86
C TYR A 176 -17.71 -9.22 10.68
N ASP A 177 -18.98 -9.54 10.96
CA ASP A 177 -20.09 -9.43 10.01
C ASP A 177 -20.56 -7.97 9.96
N VAL A 178 -20.51 -7.36 8.79
CA VAL A 178 -21.01 -6.01 8.49
C VAL A 178 -22.17 -6.04 7.50
N SER A 179 -22.67 -7.23 7.15
CA SER A 179 -23.59 -7.42 6.02
C SER A 179 -25.00 -6.92 6.25
N LYS A 180 -25.45 -6.81 7.52
CA LYS A 180 -26.84 -6.47 7.89
C LYS A 180 -27.01 -5.01 8.29
N ASP A 181 -26.19 -4.54 9.19
CA ASP A 181 -26.10 -3.14 9.60
C ASP A 181 -24.62 -2.80 9.81
N CYS A 182 -24.01 -2.25 8.78
CA CYS A 182 -22.58 -1.95 8.77
C CYS A 182 -22.18 -0.89 9.81
N ARG A 183 -23.15 -0.13 10.35
CA ARG A 183 -22.94 0.85 11.42
C ARG A 183 -22.70 0.20 12.78
N HIS A 184 -23.12 -1.06 12.92
CA HIS A 184 -23.03 -1.86 14.13
C HIS A 184 -22.47 -3.26 13.84
N PRO A 185 -21.16 -3.37 13.47
CA PRO A 185 -20.50 -4.63 13.14
C PRO A 185 -20.64 -5.67 14.26
N VAL A 186 -20.91 -6.92 13.90
CA VAL A 186 -21.04 -8.04 14.83
C VAL A 186 -19.76 -8.87 14.79
N LEU A 187 -19.12 -9.11 15.94
CA LEU A 187 -17.94 -9.96 16.02
C LEU A 187 -18.32 -11.43 15.78
N ASP A 188 -17.80 -12.02 14.71
CA ASP A 188 -17.91 -13.45 14.43
C ASP A 188 -16.86 -14.26 15.20
N SER A 189 -15.60 -13.80 15.14
CA SER A 189 -14.50 -14.48 15.83
C SER A 189 -13.31 -13.56 16.12
N SER A 190 -12.55 -13.95 17.16
CA SER A 190 -11.23 -13.40 17.50
C SER A 190 -10.34 -14.57 17.90
N THR A 191 -9.40 -14.95 17.02
CA THR A 191 -8.63 -16.19 17.17
C THR A 191 -7.13 -15.94 17.03
N PRO A 192 -6.26 -16.69 17.77
CA PRO A 192 -4.82 -16.48 17.74
C PRO A 192 -4.16 -17.14 16.51
N LEU A 193 -4.60 -16.77 15.31
CA LEU A 193 -4.12 -17.28 14.02
C LEU A 193 -3.33 -16.26 13.21
N GLY A 194 -3.09 -15.05 13.74
CA GLY A 194 -2.40 -13.98 13.05
C GLY A 194 -0.89 -14.17 12.91
N ILE A 195 -0.27 -15.04 13.71
CA ILE A 195 1.13 -15.46 13.63
C ILE A 195 2.08 -14.31 13.27
N LEU A 196 2.27 -13.33 14.14
CA LEU A 196 3.09 -12.14 13.88
C LEU A 196 2.58 -11.34 12.65
N GLY A 197 1.28 -11.07 12.59
CA GLY A 197 0.64 -10.38 11.48
C GLY A 197 1.22 -8.99 11.19
N HIS A 198 1.01 -8.51 9.95
CA HIS A 198 1.41 -7.18 9.50
C HIS A 198 0.44 -6.67 8.44
N GLU A 199 0.24 -7.43 7.37
CA GLU A 199 -0.67 -7.13 6.27
C GLU A 199 -1.47 -8.37 5.88
N SER A 200 -2.52 -8.19 5.10
CA SER A 200 -3.44 -9.27 4.75
C SER A 200 -4.07 -9.11 3.37
N ALA A 201 -4.75 -10.17 2.91
CA ALA A 201 -5.61 -10.12 1.73
C ALA A 201 -6.73 -11.16 1.84
N PHE A 202 -7.91 -10.87 1.28
CA PHE A 202 -8.95 -11.86 1.06
C PHE A 202 -8.78 -12.58 -0.28
N SER A 203 -9.17 -13.86 -0.35
CA SER A 203 -9.54 -14.46 -1.62
C SER A 203 -10.80 -13.77 -2.18
N PRO A 204 -11.02 -13.76 -3.51
CA PRO A 204 -12.16 -13.06 -4.11
C PRO A 204 -13.53 -13.55 -3.62
N ASP A 205 -13.63 -14.82 -3.22
CA ASP A 205 -14.85 -15.39 -2.64
C ASP A 205 -14.98 -15.16 -1.13
N GLY A 206 -13.92 -14.62 -0.49
CA GLY A 206 -13.89 -14.32 0.94
C GLY A 206 -13.78 -15.54 1.85
N THR A 207 -13.45 -16.72 1.31
CA THR A 207 -13.31 -17.95 2.12
C THR A 207 -11.90 -18.11 2.69
N ILE A 208 -10.91 -17.43 2.15
CA ILE A 208 -9.52 -17.43 2.64
C ILE A 208 -9.10 -16.01 3.03
N PHE A 209 -8.46 -15.90 4.18
CA PHE A 209 -7.79 -14.68 4.63
C PHE A 209 -6.29 -14.95 4.75
N TYR A 210 -5.51 -14.32 3.88
CA TYR A 210 -4.05 -14.40 3.93
C TYR A 210 -3.52 -13.41 4.94
N VAL A 211 -2.55 -13.85 5.74
CA VAL A 211 -1.89 -13.07 6.79
C VAL A 211 -0.40 -13.08 6.55
N SER A 212 0.25 -11.93 6.56
CA SER A 212 1.69 -11.81 6.37
C SER A 212 2.39 -11.12 7.52
N SER A 213 3.68 -11.41 7.68
CA SER A 213 4.57 -10.64 8.54
C SER A 213 5.95 -10.51 7.93
N THR A 214 6.33 -9.29 7.59
CA THR A 214 7.67 -9.01 7.08
C THR A 214 8.75 -9.24 8.16
N GLY A 215 8.52 -8.79 9.39
CA GLY A 215 9.44 -9.00 10.51
C GLY A 215 9.52 -10.45 11.00
N GLY A 216 8.44 -11.21 10.86
CA GLY A 216 8.37 -12.63 11.24
C GLY A 216 8.73 -13.58 10.11
N HIS A 217 8.91 -13.10 8.88
CA HIS A 217 9.09 -13.92 7.68
C HIS A 217 8.02 -15.01 7.54
N THR A 218 6.76 -14.64 7.80
CA THR A 218 5.63 -15.58 7.81
C THR A 218 4.58 -15.20 6.79
N LEU A 219 3.98 -16.22 6.18
CA LEU A 219 2.81 -16.10 5.32
C LEU A 219 1.89 -17.28 5.63
N ALA A 220 0.64 -16.96 5.94
CA ALA A 220 -0.38 -17.95 6.29
C ALA A 220 -1.65 -17.75 5.48
N ALA A 221 -2.42 -18.81 5.30
CA ALA A 221 -3.79 -18.79 4.80
C ALA A 221 -4.73 -19.32 5.88
N VAL A 222 -5.66 -18.49 6.29
CA VAL A 222 -6.69 -18.82 7.29
C VAL A 222 -8.00 -19.10 6.56
N ASP A 223 -8.58 -20.26 6.79
CA ASP A 223 -9.89 -20.66 6.27
C ASP A 223 -10.98 -19.92 7.04
N LEU A 224 -11.76 -19.11 6.34
CA LEU A 224 -12.92 -18.38 6.80
C LEU A 224 -14.22 -18.88 6.14
N THR A 225 -14.26 -20.11 5.62
CA THR A 225 -15.50 -20.72 5.12
C THR A 225 -16.61 -20.58 6.16
N ASN A 226 -16.29 -20.89 7.42
CA ASN A 226 -17.09 -20.52 8.59
C ASN A 226 -16.36 -19.42 9.39
N PRO A 227 -16.75 -18.13 9.27
CA PRO A 227 -16.05 -17.03 9.92
C PRO A 227 -16.12 -17.07 11.46
N MET A 228 -17.05 -17.85 12.03
CA MET A 228 -17.15 -18.05 13.49
C MET A 228 -16.13 -19.07 14.02
N VAL A 229 -15.53 -19.89 13.14
CA VAL A 229 -14.58 -20.96 13.51
C VAL A 229 -13.44 -20.98 12.50
N PRO A 230 -12.59 -19.93 12.46
CA PRO A 230 -11.43 -19.88 11.56
C PRO A 230 -10.44 -21.01 11.85
N SER A 231 -9.73 -21.48 10.82
CA SER A 231 -8.68 -22.47 10.97
C SER A 231 -7.49 -22.20 10.04
N LEU A 232 -6.30 -22.64 10.48
CA LEU A 232 -5.10 -22.52 9.64
C LEU A 232 -5.14 -23.58 8.54
N LEU A 233 -5.10 -23.14 7.27
CA LEU A 233 -5.09 -24.02 6.11
C LEU A 233 -3.68 -24.26 5.55
N TRP A 234 -2.86 -23.20 5.52
CA TRP A 234 -1.51 -23.25 4.97
C TRP A 234 -0.59 -22.22 5.65
N PHE A 235 0.71 -22.52 5.71
CA PHE A 235 1.70 -21.68 6.35
C PHE A 235 3.09 -21.89 5.74
N THR A 236 3.88 -20.82 5.64
CA THR A 236 5.28 -20.86 5.22
C THR A 236 6.10 -19.75 5.87
N THR A 237 7.42 -19.97 5.94
CA THR A 237 8.42 -18.98 6.37
C THR A 237 9.43 -18.67 5.25
N SER A 238 9.09 -18.98 3.99
CA SER A 238 10.02 -18.89 2.86
C SER A 238 10.13 -17.49 2.26
N TYR A 239 9.32 -16.54 2.73
CA TYR A 239 9.22 -15.20 2.18
C TYR A 239 9.31 -14.15 3.28
N SER A 240 9.58 -12.89 2.89
CA SER A 240 9.47 -11.70 3.74
C SER A 240 8.33 -10.82 3.21
N PRO A 241 7.09 -11.31 3.26
CA PRO A 241 5.97 -10.62 2.64
C PRO A 241 5.65 -9.36 3.42
N HIS A 242 5.63 -8.22 2.72
CA HIS A 242 5.11 -6.96 3.24
C HIS A 242 3.62 -6.87 2.92
N GLY A 243 3.23 -6.28 1.80
CA GLY A 243 1.86 -6.28 1.37
C GLY A 243 1.54 -7.38 0.35
N MET A 244 0.25 -7.65 0.19
CA MET A 244 -0.20 -8.66 -0.75
C MET A 244 -1.59 -8.38 -1.31
N SER A 245 -1.88 -8.99 -2.47
CA SER A 245 -3.21 -9.06 -3.05
C SER A 245 -3.43 -10.36 -3.81
N VAL A 246 -4.68 -10.75 -3.97
CA VAL A 246 -5.09 -11.96 -4.70
C VAL A 246 -5.68 -11.55 -6.04
N SER A 247 -5.38 -12.28 -7.12
CA SER A 247 -6.00 -12.07 -8.42
C SER A 247 -7.51 -12.37 -8.40
N ASP A 248 -8.30 -11.73 -9.27
CA ASP A 248 -9.76 -11.87 -9.34
C ASP A 248 -10.23 -13.31 -9.50
N ASN A 249 -9.44 -14.13 -10.20
CA ASN A 249 -9.73 -15.55 -10.40
C ASN A 249 -9.24 -16.44 -9.24
N GLY A 250 -8.67 -15.88 -8.20
CA GLY A 250 -8.18 -16.60 -7.02
C GLY A 250 -6.94 -17.48 -7.26
N LYS A 251 -6.26 -17.37 -8.41
CA LYS A 251 -5.15 -18.27 -8.73
C LYS A 251 -3.79 -17.73 -8.34
N ARG A 252 -3.62 -16.42 -8.22
CA ARG A 252 -2.34 -15.77 -7.95
C ARG A 252 -2.40 -14.98 -6.66
N LEU A 253 -1.33 -15.04 -5.89
CA LEU A 253 -1.03 -14.15 -4.78
C LEU A 253 0.20 -13.33 -5.17
N TYR A 254 0.03 -12.02 -5.23
CA TYR A 254 1.07 -11.05 -5.50
C TYR A 254 1.63 -10.53 -4.18
N ILE A 255 2.91 -10.74 -3.94
CA ILE A 255 3.58 -10.37 -2.69
C ILE A 255 4.60 -9.28 -2.99
N ALA A 256 4.46 -8.13 -2.36
CA ALA A 256 5.54 -7.17 -2.20
C ALA A 256 6.52 -7.75 -1.17
N ASP A 257 7.67 -8.23 -1.61
CA ASP A 257 8.61 -8.98 -0.76
C ASP A 257 9.85 -8.15 -0.44
N THR A 258 10.12 -7.96 0.84
CA THR A 258 11.26 -7.17 1.32
C THR A 258 12.57 -7.96 1.28
N GLY A 259 12.52 -9.28 1.30
CA GLY A 259 13.68 -10.16 1.19
C GLY A 259 14.26 -10.21 -0.23
N LEU A 260 13.39 -10.20 -1.24
CA LEU A 260 13.77 -10.09 -2.66
C LEU A 260 14.01 -8.63 -3.12
N PRO A 261 13.70 -7.62 -2.43
CA PRO A 261 13.21 -6.26 -2.74
C PRO A 261 12.53 -6.19 -4.12
N GLY A 262 11.25 -6.60 -4.16
CA GLY A 262 10.50 -6.67 -5.41
C GLY A 262 9.15 -7.39 -5.26
N LEU A 263 8.67 -7.93 -6.37
CA LEU A 263 7.41 -8.67 -6.46
C LEU A 263 7.67 -10.17 -6.59
N ILE A 264 6.97 -10.98 -5.79
CA ILE A 264 6.88 -12.44 -5.97
C ILE A 264 5.44 -12.79 -6.30
N THR A 265 5.24 -13.55 -7.38
CA THR A 265 3.94 -14.11 -7.74
C THR A 265 3.89 -15.58 -7.38
N LEU A 266 2.91 -15.98 -6.58
CA LEU A 266 2.66 -17.37 -6.18
C LEU A 266 1.42 -17.93 -6.86
N ASP A 267 1.42 -19.23 -7.16
CA ASP A 267 0.20 -19.97 -7.50
C ASP A 267 -0.46 -20.48 -6.22
N VAL A 268 -1.59 -19.89 -5.88
CA VAL A 268 -2.39 -20.23 -4.69
C VAL A 268 -3.69 -20.97 -5.03
N SER A 269 -3.81 -21.48 -6.25
CA SER A 269 -5.01 -22.20 -6.70
C SER A 269 -5.40 -23.33 -5.76
N GLY A 270 -4.41 -24.13 -5.28
CA GLY A 270 -4.66 -25.22 -4.36
C GLY A 270 -5.13 -24.75 -2.97
N VAL A 271 -4.65 -23.60 -2.50
CA VAL A 271 -5.10 -22.98 -1.24
C VAL A 271 -6.55 -22.53 -1.37
N ASN A 272 -6.87 -21.77 -2.41
CA ASN A 272 -8.21 -21.22 -2.62
C ASN A 272 -9.27 -22.30 -2.99
N LEU A 273 -8.82 -23.50 -3.37
CA LEU A 273 -9.67 -24.69 -3.52
C LEU A 273 -9.73 -25.56 -2.25
N HIS A 274 -9.18 -25.10 -1.13
CA HIS A 274 -9.14 -25.79 0.16
C HIS A 274 -8.53 -27.20 0.08
N HIS A 275 -7.52 -27.40 -0.79
CA HIS A 275 -6.81 -28.67 -0.85
C HIS A 275 -6.08 -28.95 0.48
N VAL A 276 -6.07 -30.20 0.90
CA VAL A 276 -5.26 -30.64 2.03
C VAL A 276 -3.77 -30.60 1.66
N ASN A 277 -2.96 -29.92 2.47
CA ASN A 277 -1.51 -29.72 2.20
C ASN A 277 -1.25 -29.16 0.78
N PRO A 278 -1.76 -27.98 0.43
CA PRO A 278 -1.61 -27.45 -0.91
C PRO A 278 -0.15 -27.13 -1.21
N THR A 279 0.27 -27.38 -2.44
CA THR A 279 1.54 -26.85 -2.96
C THR A 279 1.32 -25.43 -3.46
N VAL A 280 2.28 -24.54 -3.16
CA VAL A 280 2.23 -23.11 -3.55
C VAL A 280 3.53 -22.77 -4.28
N PRO A 281 3.61 -23.05 -5.60
CA PRO A 281 4.81 -22.77 -6.36
C PRO A 281 4.97 -21.27 -6.65
N VAL A 282 6.23 -20.83 -6.77
CA VAL A 282 6.56 -19.50 -7.30
C VAL A 282 6.35 -19.52 -8.81
N VAL A 283 5.57 -18.57 -9.31
CA VAL A 283 5.32 -18.35 -10.74
C VAL A 283 6.37 -17.43 -11.33
N SER A 284 6.64 -16.29 -10.66
CA SER A 284 7.64 -15.32 -11.11
C SER A 284 8.22 -14.51 -9.96
N LYS A 285 9.34 -13.84 -10.27
CA LYS A 285 9.99 -12.84 -9.41
C LYS A 285 10.39 -11.66 -10.28
N LEU A 286 10.06 -10.45 -9.84
CA LEU A 286 10.41 -9.21 -10.53
C LEU A 286 11.08 -8.26 -9.54
N THR A 287 12.19 -7.65 -9.97
CA THR A 287 12.84 -6.53 -9.28
C THR A 287 12.95 -5.35 -10.22
N TRP A 288 13.14 -4.16 -9.70
CA TRP A 288 13.30 -2.93 -10.48
C TRP A 288 14.41 -2.06 -9.93
N PRO A 289 15.00 -1.19 -10.77
CA PRO A 289 15.92 -0.16 -10.30
C PRO A 289 15.24 0.78 -9.30
N GLU A 290 16.03 1.35 -8.40
CA GLU A 290 15.56 2.33 -7.42
C GLU A 290 14.43 1.85 -6.48
N VAL A 291 14.39 0.54 -6.25
CA VAL A 291 13.52 -0.02 -5.22
C VAL A 291 13.86 0.56 -3.85
N SER A 292 12.85 1.00 -3.11
CA SER A 292 12.98 1.29 -1.69
C SER A 292 12.50 0.09 -0.86
N ILE A 293 11.28 0.11 -0.35
CA ILE A 293 10.66 -1.01 0.34
C ILE A 293 9.36 -1.35 -0.38
N PRO A 294 9.26 -2.47 -1.10
CA PRO A 294 8.02 -2.86 -1.75
C PRO A 294 6.89 -2.96 -0.73
N GLN A 295 5.76 -2.26 -0.99
CA GLN A 295 4.67 -2.14 -0.05
C GLN A 295 3.45 -2.96 -0.45
N ASN A 296 2.93 -2.76 -1.65
CA ASN A 296 1.75 -3.49 -2.11
C ASN A 296 1.65 -3.47 -3.64
N ALA A 297 0.91 -4.43 -4.21
CA ALA A 297 0.63 -4.50 -5.64
C ALA A 297 -0.85 -4.85 -5.85
N ILE A 298 -1.62 -3.94 -6.41
CA ILE A 298 -3.07 -4.05 -6.58
C ILE A 298 -3.38 -4.50 -8.00
N PRO A 299 -4.05 -5.65 -8.22
CA PRO A 299 -4.42 -6.13 -9.54
C PRO A 299 -5.54 -5.29 -10.16
N PHE A 300 -5.43 -5.07 -11.47
CA PHE A 300 -6.48 -4.50 -12.31
C PHE A 300 -6.32 -4.97 -13.75
N SER A 301 -7.32 -4.72 -14.58
CA SER A 301 -7.23 -4.97 -16.01
C SER A 301 -7.60 -3.74 -16.83
N GLU A 302 -6.92 -3.53 -17.97
CA GLU A 302 -7.25 -2.53 -18.96
C GLU A 302 -7.51 -3.24 -20.30
N LYS A 303 -8.74 -3.09 -20.84
CA LYS A 303 -9.19 -3.78 -22.07
C LYS A 303 -8.98 -5.30 -22.04
N GLY A 304 -9.17 -5.87 -20.84
CA GLY A 304 -9.02 -7.31 -20.61
C GLY A 304 -7.57 -7.80 -20.49
N HIS A 305 -6.56 -6.91 -20.51
CA HIS A 305 -5.17 -7.26 -20.24
C HIS A 305 -4.83 -6.94 -18.76
N PRO A 306 -4.18 -7.87 -18.01
CA PRO A 306 -3.98 -7.71 -16.59
C PRO A 306 -2.69 -6.94 -16.27
N TYR A 307 -2.80 -6.08 -15.24
CA TYR A 307 -1.72 -5.24 -14.70
C TYR A 307 -1.74 -5.23 -13.17
N LEU A 308 -0.67 -4.69 -12.58
CA LEU A 308 -0.62 -4.32 -11.17
C LEU A 308 -0.28 -2.84 -11.03
N ALA A 309 -0.96 -2.15 -10.12
CA ALA A 309 -0.49 -0.89 -9.54
C ALA A 309 0.32 -1.22 -8.30
N GLU A 310 1.63 -1.15 -8.40
CA GLU A 310 2.56 -1.42 -7.31
C GLU A 310 3.07 -0.11 -6.71
N VAL A 311 3.41 -0.13 -5.42
CA VAL A 311 4.03 0.99 -4.73
C VAL A 311 5.13 0.50 -3.79
N ASP A 312 6.27 1.19 -3.83
CA ASP A 312 7.28 1.13 -2.78
C ASP A 312 7.00 2.20 -1.73
N GLU A 313 7.23 1.87 -0.47
CA GLU A 313 7.21 2.83 0.62
C GLU A 313 8.61 3.31 1.01
N TYR A 314 8.67 4.40 1.79
CA TYR A 314 9.82 4.94 2.50
C TYR A 314 11.03 5.28 1.61
N THR A 315 12.15 5.56 2.26
CA THR A 315 13.42 5.89 1.62
C THR A 315 14.48 4.86 1.98
N LYS A 316 15.09 4.24 0.98
CA LYS A 316 16.07 3.18 1.18
C LYS A 316 17.35 3.70 1.83
N GLY A 317 17.91 2.94 2.75
CA GLY A 317 19.25 3.15 3.29
C GLY A 317 19.39 4.24 4.35
N THR A 318 18.35 5.01 4.62
CA THR A 318 18.34 5.97 5.72
C THR A 318 17.85 5.27 6.98
N GLY A 319 18.69 4.45 7.60
CA GLY A 319 18.38 3.91 8.92
C GLY A 319 18.14 5.03 9.94
N THR A 320 17.57 4.69 11.10
CA THR A 320 17.27 5.64 12.19
C THR A 320 18.46 6.46 12.71
N SER A 321 19.67 6.08 12.34
CA SER A 321 20.92 6.77 12.63
C SER A 321 21.57 7.39 11.39
N GLY A 322 21.05 7.15 10.19
CA GLY A 322 21.54 7.73 8.94
C GLY A 322 20.92 9.11 8.72
N GLY A 323 21.74 10.10 8.44
CA GLY A 323 21.27 11.41 8.03
C GLY A 323 20.51 11.39 6.71
N TYR A 324 19.94 12.52 6.32
CA TYR A 324 19.31 12.72 5.02
C TYR A 324 20.29 12.42 3.87
N ASP A 325 19.95 11.47 2.99
CA ASP A 325 20.72 11.14 1.79
C ASP A 325 19.91 11.50 0.53
N PRO A 326 20.30 12.54 -0.22
CA PRO A 326 19.60 12.94 -1.43
C PRO A 326 19.65 11.88 -2.56
N ASN A 327 20.62 10.95 -2.51
CA ASN A 327 20.78 9.90 -3.52
C ASN A 327 20.05 8.60 -3.18
N ALA A 328 19.47 8.49 -1.99
CA ALA A 328 18.73 7.30 -1.63
C ALA A 328 17.47 7.13 -2.50
N SER A 329 17.13 5.89 -2.86
CA SER A 329 15.86 5.58 -3.53
C SER A 329 14.68 5.95 -2.65
N VAL A 330 13.69 6.63 -3.23
CA VAL A 330 12.45 7.05 -2.55
C VAL A 330 11.29 6.28 -3.11
N GLY A 331 10.45 5.76 -2.22
CA GLY A 331 9.24 5.01 -2.57
C GLY A 331 8.32 5.81 -3.48
N ALA A 332 7.86 5.13 -4.53
CA ALA A 332 6.97 5.67 -5.55
C ALA A 332 6.17 4.54 -6.18
N ALA A 333 5.12 4.91 -6.92
CA ALA A 333 4.25 3.94 -7.56
C ALA A 333 4.72 3.58 -8.98
N ARG A 334 4.21 2.45 -9.49
CA ARG A 334 4.45 1.98 -10.87
C ARG A 334 3.33 1.09 -11.37
N ILE A 335 3.26 0.96 -12.69
CA ILE A 335 2.41 -0.02 -13.36
C ILE A 335 3.30 -1.18 -13.81
N ILE A 336 2.86 -2.41 -13.52
CA ILE A 336 3.52 -3.65 -13.92
C ILE A 336 2.58 -4.42 -14.83
N ASP A 337 3.07 -4.82 -16.00
CA ASP A 337 2.37 -5.74 -16.91
C ASP A 337 2.56 -7.17 -16.42
N ILE A 338 1.45 -7.88 -16.25
CA ILE A 338 1.38 -9.29 -15.85
C ILE A 338 0.63 -10.16 -16.86
N GLY A 339 0.47 -9.69 -18.09
CA GLY A 339 -0.16 -10.46 -19.17
C GLY A 339 0.55 -11.78 -19.44
N ASN A 340 1.87 -11.80 -19.25
CA ASN A 340 2.64 -13.03 -19.08
C ASN A 340 3.14 -13.10 -17.63
N ASP A 341 2.42 -13.81 -16.78
CA ASP A 341 2.68 -13.87 -15.34
C ASP A 341 4.02 -14.54 -14.96
N VAL A 342 4.66 -15.26 -15.92
CA VAL A 342 6.01 -15.83 -15.76
C VAL A 342 7.10 -14.79 -16.06
N HIS A 343 6.80 -13.76 -16.85
CA HIS A 343 7.71 -12.70 -17.26
C HIS A 343 7.07 -11.31 -17.12
N PRO A 344 6.70 -10.89 -15.89
CA PRO A 344 6.18 -9.56 -15.65
C PRO A 344 7.26 -8.50 -15.87
N PHE A 345 6.84 -7.26 -16.20
CA PHE A 345 7.77 -6.14 -16.37
C PHE A 345 7.12 -4.80 -16.00
N VAL A 346 7.95 -3.82 -15.62
CA VAL A 346 7.49 -2.46 -15.31
C VAL A 346 7.17 -1.71 -16.59
N VAL A 347 5.95 -1.17 -16.68
CA VAL A 347 5.46 -0.37 -17.82
C VAL A 347 5.78 1.10 -17.65
N SER A 348 5.52 1.65 -16.46
CA SER A 348 5.74 3.08 -16.15
C SER A 348 5.91 3.30 -14.66
N ASN A 349 6.49 4.46 -14.31
CA ASN A 349 6.62 4.94 -12.95
C ASN A 349 5.75 6.19 -12.73
N MET A 350 5.24 6.34 -11.50
CA MET A 350 4.54 7.53 -11.02
C MET A 350 5.33 8.10 -9.83
N ARG A 351 6.09 9.16 -10.09
CA ARG A 351 7.01 9.80 -9.14
C ARG A 351 6.74 11.28 -9.04
N LEU A 352 6.97 11.85 -7.86
CA LEU A 352 6.88 13.30 -7.66
C LEU A 352 8.24 13.97 -7.87
N ALA A 353 8.23 15.25 -8.26
CA ALA A 353 9.47 16.02 -8.42
C ALA A 353 10.26 16.13 -7.10
N VAL A 354 9.56 16.18 -5.96
CA VAL A 354 10.19 16.20 -4.62
C VAL A 354 11.00 14.92 -4.33
N ASN A 355 10.71 13.81 -5.01
CA ASN A 355 11.46 12.55 -4.87
C ASN A 355 12.74 12.50 -5.68
N GLN A 356 12.96 13.44 -6.61
CA GLN A 356 14.13 13.44 -7.48
C GLN A 356 15.39 13.89 -6.73
N THR A 357 16.53 13.27 -7.05
CA THR A 357 17.83 13.60 -6.44
C THR A 357 18.15 15.09 -6.50
N ALA A 358 17.89 15.76 -7.63
CA ALA A 358 18.15 17.19 -7.78
C ALA A 358 17.34 18.06 -6.81
N ALA A 359 16.07 17.72 -6.56
CA ALA A 359 15.24 18.42 -5.60
C ALA A 359 15.71 18.13 -4.16
N ARG A 360 16.09 16.89 -3.89
CA ARG A 360 16.53 16.43 -2.56
C ARG A 360 17.91 16.97 -2.17
N ALA A 361 18.76 17.27 -3.13
CA ALA A 361 20.07 17.88 -2.87
C ALA A 361 20.01 19.37 -2.47
N GLY A 362 18.85 20.01 -2.62
CA GLY A 362 18.62 21.41 -2.29
C GLY A 362 18.19 21.67 -0.85
N ASP A 363 17.51 22.80 -0.64
CA ASP A 363 17.05 23.27 0.66
C ASP A 363 15.88 22.45 1.25
N GLN A 364 15.26 21.55 0.48
CA GLN A 364 14.20 20.67 0.99
C GLN A 364 14.67 19.72 2.12
N GLN A 365 15.98 19.49 2.27
CA GLN A 365 16.52 18.77 3.43
C GLN A 365 16.15 19.39 4.77
N ASN A 366 15.77 20.68 4.78
CA ASN A 366 15.34 21.40 5.96
C ASN A 366 13.82 21.34 6.18
N ASP A 367 13.06 20.80 5.25
CA ASP A 367 11.60 20.68 5.39
C ASP A 367 11.25 19.70 6.50
N TYR A 368 10.08 19.89 7.12
CA TYR A 368 9.59 18.96 8.14
C TYR A 368 9.44 17.53 7.60
N GLY A 369 9.02 17.37 6.35
CA GLY A 369 8.97 16.08 5.67
C GLY A 369 10.33 15.40 5.54
N ALA A 370 11.40 16.15 5.32
CA ALA A 370 12.75 15.62 5.19
C ALA A 370 13.38 15.24 6.55
N THR A 371 12.88 15.76 7.68
CA THR A 371 13.39 15.41 9.02
C THR A 371 13.02 13.98 9.42
N SER A 372 12.06 13.35 8.71
CA SER A 372 11.84 11.91 8.77
C SER A 372 12.59 11.26 7.60
N PRO A 373 13.83 10.82 7.76
CA PRO A 373 14.65 10.35 6.66
C PRO A 373 14.10 9.06 6.01
N VAL A 374 13.31 8.30 6.74
CA VAL A 374 12.72 7.04 6.29
C VAL A 374 11.43 7.28 5.53
N GLN A 375 10.54 8.12 6.06
CA GLN A 375 9.17 8.31 5.54
C GLN A 375 9.07 9.49 4.58
N GLY A 376 9.35 10.69 5.02
CA GLY A 376 9.45 11.90 4.19
C GLY A 376 8.31 12.08 3.20
N TYR A 377 8.68 12.32 1.96
CA TYR A 377 7.77 12.49 0.83
C TYR A 377 7.54 11.20 0.02
N ALA A 378 7.88 10.04 0.56
CA ALA A 378 7.76 8.76 -0.13
C ALA A 378 6.30 8.36 -0.34
N GLY A 379 6.06 7.48 -1.33
CA GLY A 379 4.80 6.75 -1.46
C GLY A 379 4.57 5.82 -0.28
N HIS A 380 3.31 5.36 -0.13
CA HIS A 380 2.97 4.34 0.85
C HIS A 380 1.92 3.37 0.30
N TYR A 381 0.72 3.84 -0.04
CA TYR A 381 -0.33 3.00 -0.60
C TYR A 381 -0.93 3.56 -1.86
N CYS A 382 -1.22 2.67 -2.82
CA CYS A 382 -2.07 2.97 -3.97
C CYS A 382 -3.32 2.10 -3.96
N ASN A 383 -4.36 2.55 -4.67
CA ASN A 383 -5.52 1.75 -4.99
C ASN A 383 -6.18 2.26 -6.28
N VAL A 384 -6.95 1.39 -6.93
CA VAL A 384 -7.73 1.71 -8.13
C VAL A 384 -9.22 1.80 -7.80
N PRO A 385 -10.00 2.65 -8.48
CA PRO A 385 -11.43 2.82 -8.18
C PRO A 385 -12.27 1.59 -8.54
N MET A 386 -11.77 0.76 -9.45
CA MET A 386 -12.39 -0.49 -9.89
C MET A 386 -11.32 -1.40 -10.50
N GLU A 387 -11.56 -2.70 -10.48
CA GLU A 387 -10.60 -3.69 -10.98
C GLU A 387 -10.58 -3.80 -12.52
N VAL A 388 -11.63 -3.35 -13.19
CA VAL A 388 -11.76 -3.42 -14.66
C VAL A 388 -11.81 -2.00 -15.23
N ASP A 389 -10.90 -1.71 -16.18
CA ASP A 389 -10.78 -0.45 -16.91
C ASP A 389 -10.76 0.80 -16.00
N PRO A 390 -9.93 0.84 -14.92
CA PRO A 390 -9.82 2.03 -14.08
C PRO A 390 -9.20 3.18 -14.88
N LYS A 391 -9.76 4.38 -14.71
CA LYS A 391 -9.26 5.57 -15.42
C LYS A 391 -8.13 6.26 -14.67
N TYR A 392 -7.97 5.96 -13.40
CA TYR A 392 -6.93 6.54 -12.55
C TYR A 392 -6.54 5.58 -11.43
N VAL A 393 -5.39 5.86 -10.85
CA VAL A 393 -4.92 5.28 -9.60
C VAL A 393 -4.75 6.42 -8.59
N ALA A 394 -5.16 6.19 -7.35
CA ALA A 394 -4.94 7.13 -6.26
C ALA A 394 -3.93 6.54 -5.28
N CYS A 395 -2.95 7.36 -4.89
CA CYS A 395 -1.86 6.94 -4.01
C CYS A 395 -1.69 7.95 -2.86
N SER A 396 -1.44 7.44 -1.67
CA SER A 396 -0.96 8.23 -0.54
C SER A 396 0.55 8.38 -0.63
N PHE A 397 1.02 9.63 -0.64
CA PHE A 397 2.43 10.00 -0.51
C PHE A 397 2.60 10.78 0.79
N ILE A 398 3.30 10.21 1.75
CA ILE A 398 3.23 10.53 3.18
C ILE A 398 3.08 12.03 3.47
N MET A 399 4.12 12.85 3.25
CA MET A 399 4.06 14.30 3.48
C MET A 399 3.54 15.08 2.24
N SER A 400 3.29 14.40 1.12
CA SER A 400 2.76 15.00 -0.11
C SER A 400 1.25 14.82 -0.24
N GLY A 401 0.59 14.06 0.64
CA GLY A 401 -0.85 13.86 0.64
C GLY A 401 -1.34 12.81 -0.37
N LEU A 402 -2.63 12.86 -0.66
CA LEU A 402 -3.29 12.02 -1.67
C LEU A 402 -2.96 12.53 -3.07
N ARG A 403 -2.44 11.66 -3.93
CA ARG A 403 -2.09 11.93 -5.33
C ARG A 403 -2.93 11.06 -6.26
N VAL A 404 -3.42 11.63 -7.35
CA VAL A 404 -4.28 10.91 -8.31
C VAL A 404 -3.67 11.01 -9.69
N TYR A 405 -3.41 9.84 -10.28
CA TYR A 405 -2.76 9.72 -11.58
C TYR A 405 -3.74 9.15 -12.59
N ASN A 406 -3.94 9.84 -13.70
CA ASN A 406 -4.63 9.28 -14.86
C ASN A 406 -3.76 8.18 -15.48
N ILE A 407 -4.39 7.06 -15.82
CA ILE A 407 -3.75 5.88 -16.42
C ILE A 407 -4.46 5.41 -17.70
N ASP A 408 -5.20 6.28 -18.39
CA ASP A 408 -5.78 5.95 -19.70
C ASP A 408 -4.71 5.52 -20.73
N ASP A 409 -3.50 6.10 -20.62
CA ASP A 409 -2.28 5.61 -21.25
C ASP A 409 -1.34 5.09 -20.16
N LEU A 410 -1.28 3.77 -19.99
CA LEU A 410 -0.47 3.11 -18.97
C LEU A 410 1.04 3.36 -19.13
N THR A 411 1.49 3.76 -20.33
CA THR A 411 2.90 4.05 -20.60
C THR A 411 3.29 5.50 -20.30
N HIS A 412 2.29 6.40 -20.22
CA HIS A 412 2.47 7.83 -19.97
C HIS A 412 1.47 8.35 -18.94
N PRO A 413 1.48 7.85 -17.70
CA PRO A 413 0.59 8.36 -16.66
C PRO A 413 0.92 9.84 -16.37
N TYR A 414 -0.10 10.58 -15.92
CA TYR A 414 0.08 11.97 -15.48
C TYR A 414 -0.74 12.25 -14.22
N GLU A 415 -0.23 13.11 -13.34
CA GLU A 415 -0.95 13.55 -12.16
C GLU A 415 -2.09 14.47 -12.55
N MET A 416 -3.33 14.04 -12.30
CA MET A 416 -4.54 14.77 -12.66
C MET A 416 -5.11 15.60 -11.51
N ALA A 417 -4.79 15.23 -10.27
CA ALA A 417 -5.31 15.89 -9.07
C ALA A 417 -4.48 15.52 -7.83
N TYR A 418 -4.56 16.38 -6.80
CA TYR A 418 -4.06 16.05 -5.48
C TYR A 418 -4.81 16.80 -4.37
N PHE A 419 -4.78 16.20 -3.17
CA PHE A 419 -5.22 16.80 -1.93
C PHE A 419 -4.17 16.55 -0.84
N ASN A 420 -3.56 17.60 -0.34
CA ASN A 420 -2.60 17.52 0.75
C ASN A 420 -3.18 18.23 1.97
N ALA A 421 -3.43 17.48 3.03
CA ALA A 421 -4.06 17.97 4.26
C ALA A 421 -3.24 19.11 4.89
N PRO A 422 -3.84 19.94 5.77
CA PRO A 422 -3.15 21.00 6.49
C PRO A 422 -1.85 20.51 7.15
N SER A 423 -0.77 21.30 7.03
CA SER A 423 0.51 21.02 7.68
C SER A 423 0.86 22.16 8.63
N THR A 424 1.13 21.83 9.89
CA THR A 424 1.45 22.81 10.95
C THR A 424 2.63 22.35 11.80
N ALA A 425 3.44 23.29 12.27
CA ALA A 425 4.55 22.99 13.18
C ALA A 425 4.09 22.46 14.56
N ALA A 426 2.82 22.67 14.89
CA ALA A 426 2.23 22.21 16.15
C ALA A 426 1.70 20.76 16.07
N ALA A 427 1.75 20.11 14.91
CA ALA A 427 1.33 18.72 14.80
C ALA A 427 2.20 17.85 15.74
N PRO A 428 1.62 16.83 16.35
CA PRO A 428 2.35 15.97 17.28
C PRO A 428 3.59 15.36 16.63
N ALA A 429 4.74 15.44 17.28
CA ALA A 429 5.90 14.70 16.85
C ALA A 429 5.61 13.20 17.00
N TYR A 430 5.76 12.46 15.91
CA TYR A 430 5.57 11.02 15.89
C TYR A 430 6.82 10.35 15.32
N VAL A 431 7.48 9.50 16.11
CA VAL A 431 8.67 8.73 15.70
C VAL A 431 9.65 9.53 14.82
N GLY A 432 10.00 10.76 15.25
CA GLY A 432 10.93 11.64 14.52
C GLY A 432 10.30 12.45 13.37
N ILE A 433 8.98 12.37 13.16
CA ILE A 433 8.25 13.22 12.23
C ILE A 433 7.77 14.46 12.99
N ASN A 434 8.25 15.61 12.58
CA ASN A 434 7.83 16.89 13.12
C ASN A 434 6.98 17.60 12.06
N GLY A 435 5.73 17.88 12.38
CA GLY A 435 4.86 18.67 11.50
C GLY A 435 3.93 17.80 10.63
N GLY A 436 2.88 18.15 10.44
CA GLY A 436 1.73 18.36 9.87
C GLY A 436 0.81 17.58 9.05
N ASN A 437 1.14 16.71 8.23
CA ASN A 437 0.26 15.80 7.49
C ASN A 437 0.95 14.44 7.37
N PHE A 438 0.16 13.39 7.23
CA PHE A 438 0.70 12.05 7.22
C PHE A 438 -0.22 11.09 6.48
N ALA A 439 -0.28 11.20 5.14
CA ALA A 439 -1.11 10.38 4.29
C ALA A 439 -0.46 9.02 4.07
N MET A 440 -0.94 7.99 4.75
CA MET A 440 -0.42 6.62 4.64
C MET A 440 -1.46 5.59 4.22
N SER A 441 -2.75 5.92 4.25
CA SER A 441 -3.78 4.92 4.03
C SER A 441 -3.95 4.52 2.57
N ALA A 442 -4.27 3.25 2.33
CA ALA A 442 -4.86 2.84 1.05
C ALA A 442 -6.22 3.53 0.91
N PRO A 443 -6.44 4.31 -0.16
CA PRO A 443 -7.71 4.98 -0.38
C PRO A 443 -8.80 4.01 -0.83
N THR A 444 -10.07 4.40 -0.61
CA THR A 444 -11.24 3.76 -1.21
C THR A 444 -12.08 4.80 -1.96
N PHE A 445 -13.09 4.35 -2.71
CA PHE A 445 -13.74 5.22 -3.72
C PHE A 445 -15.26 5.12 -3.67
N ASP A 446 -15.91 6.26 -3.90
CA ASP A 446 -17.27 6.34 -4.46
C ASP A 446 -17.19 6.94 -5.88
N THR A 447 -17.12 6.07 -6.87
CA THR A 447 -17.00 6.49 -8.26
C THR A 447 -18.23 7.22 -8.79
N SER A 448 -19.39 6.97 -8.21
CA SER A 448 -20.65 7.62 -8.60
C SER A 448 -20.66 9.11 -8.25
N ARG A 449 -19.89 9.51 -7.23
CA ARG A 449 -19.75 10.89 -6.76
C ARG A 449 -18.39 11.51 -7.11
N ASN A 450 -17.48 10.74 -7.74
CA ASN A 450 -16.08 11.10 -7.96
C ASN A 450 -15.36 11.38 -6.64
N GLU A 451 -15.65 10.62 -5.60
CA GLU A 451 -15.05 10.78 -4.27
C GLU A 451 -14.00 9.73 -4.00
N ILE A 452 -12.96 10.16 -3.29
CA ILE A 452 -11.87 9.34 -2.77
C ILE A 452 -11.84 9.54 -1.28
N TRP A 453 -11.91 8.45 -0.52
CA TRP A 453 -11.85 8.47 0.92
C TRP A 453 -10.50 7.94 1.38
N TYR A 454 -9.82 8.68 2.23
CA TYR A 454 -8.54 8.29 2.80
C TYR A 454 -8.41 8.77 4.25
N SER A 455 -7.43 8.29 4.98
CA SER A 455 -7.12 8.79 6.31
C SER A 455 -5.69 9.35 6.38
N ASP A 456 -5.55 10.39 7.21
CA ASP A 456 -4.30 11.05 7.53
C ASP A 456 -3.96 10.80 8.99
N GLY A 457 -2.72 10.44 9.28
CA GLY A 457 -2.28 10.05 10.63
C GLY A 457 -2.41 11.15 11.69
N PHE A 458 -2.52 12.42 11.28
CA PHE A 458 -2.67 13.56 12.20
C PHE A 458 -4.04 14.21 12.15
N TRP A 459 -4.83 13.94 11.10
CA TRP A 459 -6.07 14.67 10.87
C TRP A 459 -7.31 13.79 10.74
N GLY A 460 -7.19 12.46 10.71
CA GLY A 460 -8.30 11.52 10.66
C GLY A 460 -8.77 11.24 9.24
N PHE A 461 -10.05 10.93 9.10
CA PHE A 461 -10.71 10.52 7.88
C PHE A 461 -11.12 11.71 7.02
N TYR A 462 -10.91 11.59 5.70
CA TYR A 462 -11.26 12.58 4.69
C TYR A 462 -12.10 12.00 3.57
N VAL A 463 -13.10 12.76 3.14
CA VAL A 463 -13.84 12.60 1.88
C VAL A 463 -13.39 13.71 0.94
N VAL A 464 -12.70 13.36 -0.14
CA VAL A 464 -12.17 14.29 -1.14
C VAL A 464 -12.86 14.02 -2.47
N LYS A 465 -13.37 15.06 -3.13
CA LYS A 465 -14.02 14.97 -4.44
C LYS A 465 -13.09 15.45 -5.54
N LEU A 466 -12.99 14.69 -6.64
CA LEU A 466 -12.38 15.15 -7.87
C LEU A 466 -13.29 16.18 -8.54
N THR A 467 -12.76 17.37 -8.85
CA THR A 467 -13.51 18.44 -9.55
C THR A 467 -13.53 18.22 -11.06
N ALA A 468 -14.30 19.01 -11.78
CA ALA A 468 -14.31 18.98 -13.25
C ALA A 468 -12.91 19.25 -13.84
N GLY A 469 -12.06 19.99 -13.14
CA GLY A 469 -10.68 20.26 -13.54
C GLY A 469 -9.86 18.98 -13.75
N ALA A 470 -10.06 17.96 -12.92
CA ALA A 470 -9.39 16.67 -13.05
C ALA A 470 -9.67 15.96 -14.40
N PHE A 471 -10.80 16.23 -15.02
CA PHE A 471 -11.28 15.56 -16.25
C PHE A 471 -11.29 16.44 -17.49
N SER A 472 -10.91 17.72 -17.39
CA SER A 472 -11.18 18.76 -18.41
C SER A 472 -10.04 19.02 -19.39
N HIS A 473 -8.86 18.43 -19.18
CA HIS A 473 -7.66 18.74 -19.95
C HIS A 473 -7.19 17.54 -20.76
N ALA A 474 -6.65 17.81 -21.95
CA ALA A 474 -5.88 16.81 -22.69
C ALA A 474 -4.61 16.45 -21.90
N ALA A 475 -4.19 15.19 -22.01
CA ALA A 475 -2.95 14.72 -21.39
C ALA A 475 -1.79 15.71 -21.65
N PRO A 476 -1.02 16.08 -20.62
CA PRO A 476 0.15 16.92 -20.83
C PRO A 476 1.14 16.15 -21.71
N HIS A 477 1.57 16.76 -22.81
CA HIS A 477 2.63 16.16 -23.63
C HIS A 477 3.91 16.07 -22.79
N PRO A 478 4.62 14.93 -22.78
CA PRO A 478 5.90 14.85 -22.12
C PRO A 478 6.82 15.94 -22.71
N ALA A 479 7.47 16.70 -21.86
CA ALA A 479 8.49 17.63 -22.29
C ALA A 479 9.48 16.87 -23.18
N ASN A 480 9.76 17.40 -24.37
CA ASN A 480 10.57 16.79 -25.41
C ASN A 480 11.93 16.38 -24.82
N THR A 481 12.06 15.15 -24.33
CA THR A 481 13.33 14.62 -23.83
C THR A 481 14.16 14.29 -25.05
N GLY A 482 15.08 15.20 -25.40
CA GLY A 482 16.07 14.99 -26.43
C GLY A 482 16.74 13.64 -26.24
N THR A 483 16.78 12.86 -27.32
CA THR A 483 17.51 11.62 -27.42
C THR A 483 18.99 11.84 -27.06
N VAL A 484 19.39 11.33 -25.88
CA VAL A 484 20.79 11.12 -25.58
C VAL A 484 21.11 9.69 -25.97
N ALA A 485 21.68 9.54 -27.17
CA ALA A 485 22.36 8.31 -27.53
C ALA A 485 23.65 8.24 -26.72
N GLY A 486 23.78 7.29 -25.84
CA GLY A 486 24.99 7.00 -25.09
C GLY A 486 25.20 5.50 -25.03
N ASP A 487 26.28 5.04 -25.66
CA ASP A 487 26.74 3.67 -25.66
C ASP A 487 26.95 3.13 -24.24
N LEU A 488 26.36 1.95 -23.96
CA LEU A 488 26.65 1.20 -22.74
C LEU A 488 27.85 0.30 -22.95
N PRO A 489 28.87 0.31 -22.06
CA PRO A 489 29.90 -0.71 -22.06
C PRO A 489 29.37 -2.03 -21.48
N SER A 490 29.62 -3.12 -22.20
CA SER A 490 29.37 -4.47 -21.74
C SER A 490 30.27 -4.82 -20.55
N THR A 491 29.68 -5.20 -19.41
CA THR A 491 30.43 -5.82 -18.33
C THR A 491 30.01 -7.28 -18.16
N THR A 492 30.98 -8.15 -18.35
CA THR A 492 30.96 -9.57 -18.11
C THR A 492 30.78 -9.88 -16.62
N GLY A 493 30.02 -10.95 -16.35
CA GLY A 493 29.55 -11.35 -15.03
C GLY A 493 30.62 -11.71 -14.01
N GLY A 494 30.31 -11.35 -12.76
CA GLY A 494 30.83 -11.97 -11.55
C GLY A 494 29.66 -12.43 -10.69
N PRO A 495 29.84 -13.45 -9.82
CA PRO A 495 28.75 -14.01 -9.03
C PRO A 495 28.20 -13.02 -8.01
N PRO A 496 26.89 -13.05 -7.70
CA PRO A 496 26.28 -12.10 -6.79
C PRO A 496 26.77 -12.34 -5.36
N VAL A 497 27.34 -11.30 -4.78
CA VAL A 497 27.57 -11.22 -3.33
C VAL A 497 26.24 -10.88 -2.69
N ALA A 498 25.75 -11.72 -1.77
CA ALA A 498 24.53 -11.46 -1.03
C ALA A 498 24.66 -10.14 -0.24
N PRO A 499 23.75 -9.17 -0.41
CA PRO A 499 23.79 -7.96 0.39
C PRO A 499 23.35 -8.27 1.82
N ALA A 500 24.13 -7.77 2.78
CA ALA A 500 23.75 -7.80 4.19
C ALA A 500 22.44 -6.99 4.37
N LEU A 501 21.46 -7.60 4.98
CA LEU A 501 20.18 -6.98 5.32
C LEU A 501 20.41 -5.73 6.18
N PRO A 502 19.72 -4.61 5.92
CA PRO A 502 19.71 -3.51 6.86
C PRO A 502 18.85 -3.91 8.08
N VAL A 503 19.51 -4.25 9.16
CA VAL A 503 18.90 -4.56 10.47
C VAL A 503 18.15 -3.35 11.06
N GLY A 504 18.14 -2.21 10.37
CA GLY A 504 17.66 -0.94 10.87
C GLY A 504 16.16 -0.84 11.14
N ALA A 505 15.31 -1.35 10.27
CA ALA A 505 13.85 -1.21 10.42
C ALA A 505 13.30 -2.09 11.57
N ALA A 506 13.81 -3.32 11.70
CA ALA A 506 13.42 -4.22 12.79
C ALA A 506 13.91 -3.73 14.17
N ALA A 507 15.06 -3.03 14.25
CA ALA A 507 15.60 -2.52 15.50
C ALA A 507 14.80 -1.34 16.07
N LEU A 508 14.16 -0.52 15.25
CA LEU A 508 13.26 0.55 15.72
C LEU A 508 12.09 -0.01 16.54
N PHE A 509 11.56 -1.13 16.08
CA PHE A 509 10.40 -1.76 16.70
C PHE A 509 10.79 -2.51 18.00
N ALA A 510 11.92 -3.19 18.02
CA ALA A 510 12.41 -3.89 19.22
C ALA A 510 12.88 -2.94 20.34
N GLY A 511 13.49 -1.80 20.01
CA GLY A 511 13.97 -0.82 20.98
C GLY A 511 12.85 -0.14 21.75
N SER A 512 11.75 0.19 21.10
CA SER A 512 10.60 0.85 21.73
C SER A 512 9.87 -0.05 22.72
N SER A 513 9.76 -1.34 22.42
CA SER A 513 9.13 -2.32 23.32
C SER A 513 9.94 -2.55 24.61
N LEU A 514 11.26 -2.56 24.53
CA LEU A 514 12.14 -2.70 25.69
C LEU A 514 12.11 -1.48 26.64
N ILE A 515 11.93 -0.28 26.09
CA ILE A 515 11.86 0.95 26.90
C ILE A 515 10.53 0.99 27.69
N LEU A 516 9.42 0.55 27.11
CA LEU A 516 8.12 0.49 27.79
C LEU A 516 8.12 -0.53 28.94
N VAL A 517 8.70 -1.71 28.74
CA VAL A 517 8.80 -2.75 29.81
C VAL A 517 9.72 -2.29 30.94
N ARG A 518 10.85 -1.60 30.65
CA ARG A 518 11.72 -1.05 31.70
C ARG A 518 11.08 0.09 32.49
N GLY A 519 10.30 0.94 31.81
CA GLY A 519 9.56 2.02 32.47
C GLY A 519 8.49 1.49 33.43
N TRP A 520 7.79 0.43 33.04
CA TRP A 520 6.75 -0.17 33.86
C TRP A 520 7.29 -0.92 35.08
N ARG A 521 8.40 -1.63 34.96
CA ARG A 521 9.08 -2.25 36.11
C ARG A 521 9.62 -1.22 37.14
N ARG A 522 10.16 -0.10 36.67
CA ARG A 522 10.66 0.95 37.60
C ARG A 522 9.54 1.65 38.36
N ARG A 523 8.35 1.83 37.81
CA ARG A 523 7.20 2.40 38.54
C ARG A 523 6.64 1.44 39.58
N ARG A 524 6.64 0.11 39.35
CA ARG A 524 6.18 -0.85 40.39
C ARG A 524 7.11 -0.94 41.60
N LEU A 525 8.40 -0.70 41.45
CA LEU A 525 9.36 -0.78 42.57
C LEU A 525 9.43 0.50 43.44
N ARG A 526 8.77 1.59 43.03
CA ARG A 526 8.72 2.83 43.86
C ARG A 526 7.44 3.00 44.66
N GLY A 527 6.49 2.05 44.62
CA GLY A 527 5.18 2.15 45.28
C GLY A 527 4.99 1.35 46.56
N SER A 528 6.04 0.76 47.19
CA SER A 528 5.90 0.00 48.43
C SER A 528 6.96 0.33 49.45
N THR A 529 6.89 1.51 50.06
CA THR A 529 7.41 1.74 51.42
C THR A 529 6.68 2.93 52.02
N GLY A 530 5.92 2.66 53.07
CA GLY A 530 5.55 3.65 54.06
C GLY A 530 4.06 3.95 54.19
N PHE A 531 3.39 3.22 55.09
CA PHE A 531 2.57 3.81 56.14
C PHE A 531 2.12 2.69 57.12
N PHE A 532 2.88 2.56 58.19
CA PHE A 532 2.36 2.09 59.47
C PHE A 532 2.67 3.18 60.48
N GLY A 533 1.64 3.75 61.10
CA GLY A 533 1.76 4.73 62.21
C GLY A 533 0.40 5.21 62.66
N ARG A 534 -0.20 4.55 63.64
CA ARG A 534 -1.10 4.93 64.74
C ARG A 534 -1.79 6.32 64.66
N VAL A 535 -3.06 6.42 64.68
CA VAL A 535 -4.00 6.47 65.85
C VAL A 535 -5.39 6.17 65.31
#